data_18d640b8fde061e8207f5ffc302430e8
#
_entry.id   18d640b8fde061e8207f5ffc302430e8
#
_cell.length_a   1.000
_cell.length_b   1.000
_cell.length_c   1.000
_cell.angle_alpha   90.00
_cell.angle_beta   90.00
_cell.angle_gamma   90.00
#
_symmetry.space_group_name_H-M   'P 1'
#
loop_
_entity.id
_entity.type
_entity.pdbx_description
1 polymer ?
#
loop_
_entity_poly.entity_id
_entity_poly.type
_entity_poly.pdbx_seq_one_letter_code
_entity_poly.pdbx_strand_id
1 'polypeptide(L)'
;RHVATPTIDSLAGAGIQYMRAHSVGTQSSPSRSCIITGCYASTFGMEWHRCRFATPETVFLPDYMRAAGYYCTNKSKTDYNTLCDNKAMWDSCGPAATYNNPARKKDQPFFAVFNSMATHMGRIRSYHTDQRRDFALEGLDPARLELPPHVPDIPEIRSDFAFHMEGSQDIDAWVGMFLDDLRRQRLDENTIVFFFSDHGGCLPRGKGFVYETGTHVPFIVYLPPKWRHLANGQSGRTDRLIGFPDLAPTVLSLAGIEPPAY
;
A
#
# COMPACT_ATOMS: atom_id res chain seq x y z
N ARG A 1 4.62 14.71 17.29
CA ARG A 1 4.48 14.42 15.84
C ARG A 1 5.49 15.27 15.10
N HIS A 2 6.40 14.62 14.33
CA HIS A 2 7.49 15.32 13.64
C HIS A 2 7.13 15.72 12.21
N VAL A 3 6.17 15.04 11.57
CA VAL A 3 5.71 15.31 10.20
C VAL A 3 4.21 15.53 10.15
N ALA A 4 3.76 16.36 9.22
CA ALA A 4 2.35 16.56 8.90
C ALA A 4 1.98 15.73 7.67
N THR A 5 0.82 15.08 7.73
CA THR A 5 0.25 14.28 6.64
C THR A 5 -1.23 14.63 6.49
N PRO A 6 -1.55 15.88 6.09
CA PRO A 6 -2.91 16.40 6.13
C PRO A 6 -3.88 15.65 5.20
N THR A 7 -3.39 15.18 4.06
CA THR A 7 -4.19 14.40 3.11
C THR A 7 -4.57 13.04 3.68
N ILE A 8 -3.58 12.31 4.20
CA ILE A 8 -3.79 10.99 4.80
C ILE A 8 -4.63 11.12 6.07
N ASP A 9 -4.40 12.16 6.88
CA ASP A 9 -5.21 12.44 8.07
C ASP A 9 -6.69 12.72 7.71
N SER A 10 -6.92 13.48 6.64
CA SER A 10 -8.27 13.74 6.13
C SER A 10 -8.94 12.46 5.64
N LEU A 11 -8.19 11.62 4.91
CA LEU A 11 -8.69 10.33 4.46
C LEU A 11 -9.05 9.41 5.64
N ALA A 12 -8.21 9.38 6.67
CA ALA A 12 -8.45 8.62 7.90
C ALA A 12 -9.66 9.14 8.68
N GLY A 13 -9.81 10.48 8.75
CA GLY A 13 -10.95 11.11 9.42
C GLY A 13 -12.29 10.86 8.73
N ALA A 14 -12.29 10.70 7.41
CA ALA A 14 -13.47 10.41 6.61
C ALA A 14 -13.74 8.91 6.43
N GLY A 15 -12.79 8.05 6.74
CA GLY A 15 -12.82 6.60 6.52
C GLY A 15 -12.84 5.78 7.80
N ILE A 16 -12.34 4.56 7.68
CA ILE A 16 -12.09 3.60 8.76
C ILE A 16 -10.58 3.43 8.88
N GLN A 17 -10.01 3.77 10.03
CA GLN A 17 -8.61 3.56 10.33
C GLN A 17 -8.45 2.33 11.23
N TYR A 18 -7.79 1.28 10.72
CA TYR A 18 -7.50 0.08 11.48
C TYR A 18 -6.22 0.27 12.30
N MET A 19 -6.36 0.29 13.61
CA MET A 19 -5.25 0.53 14.54
C MET A 19 -4.40 -0.72 14.79
N ARG A 20 -4.88 -1.90 14.37
CA ARG A 20 -4.19 -3.18 14.50
C ARG A 20 -4.16 -3.94 13.18
N ALA A 21 -3.60 -3.27 12.16
CA ALA A 21 -3.39 -3.85 10.85
C ALA A 21 -1.95 -4.37 10.72
N HIS A 22 -1.79 -5.62 10.30
CA HIS A 22 -0.48 -6.26 10.21
C HIS A 22 -0.21 -6.85 8.83
N SER A 23 1.01 -6.63 8.34
CA SER A 23 1.55 -7.39 7.23
C SER A 23 1.90 -8.81 7.70
N VAL A 24 1.80 -9.77 6.80
CA VAL A 24 2.17 -11.18 7.07
C VAL A 24 3.63 -11.48 6.75
N GLY A 25 4.36 -10.48 6.29
CA GLY A 25 5.78 -10.56 5.98
C GLY A 25 6.43 -9.20 6.15
N THR A 26 7.64 -9.18 6.69
CA THR A 26 8.39 -7.96 6.95
C THR A 26 9.23 -7.50 5.75
N GLN A 27 9.01 -8.13 4.59
CA GLN A 27 9.66 -7.82 3.31
C GLN A 27 8.63 -7.79 2.18
N SER A 28 8.91 -6.99 1.13
CA SER A 28 7.95 -6.70 0.08
C SER A 28 7.42 -7.95 -0.62
N SER A 29 8.28 -8.86 -1.09
CA SER A 29 7.79 -9.94 -1.95
C SER A 29 6.88 -10.95 -1.24
N PRO A 30 7.14 -11.45 -0.02
CA PRO A 30 6.19 -12.32 0.66
C PRO A 30 4.90 -11.59 1.06
N SER A 31 5.01 -10.35 1.54
CA SER A 31 3.84 -9.54 1.87
C SER A 31 2.96 -9.28 0.63
N ARG A 32 3.57 -8.87 -0.48
CA ARG A 32 2.84 -8.58 -1.71
C ARG A 32 2.27 -9.84 -2.37
N SER A 33 2.93 -10.99 -2.20
CA SER A 33 2.37 -12.28 -2.61
C SER A 33 1.09 -12.60 -1.85
N CYS A 34 1.05 -12.31 -0.55
CA CYS A 34 -0.18 -12.44 0.24
C CYS A 34 -1.28 -11.47 -0.25
N ILE A 35 -0.94 -10.20 -0.49
CA ILE A 35 -1.89 -9.19 -0.96
C ILE A 35 -2.56 -9.62 -2.28
N ILE A 36 -1.77 -10.17 -3.21
CA ILE A 36 -2.29 -10.48 -4.55
C ILE A 36 -3.03 -11.82 -4.63
N THR A 37 -2.81 -12.71 -3.65
CA THR A 37 -3.45 -14.03 -3.59
C THR A 37 -4.59 -14.11 -2.57
N GLY A 38 -4.58 -13.26 -1.53
CA GLY A 38 -5.49 -13.38 -0.39
C GLY A 38 -5.12 -14.52 0.57
N CYS A 39 -3.96 -15.15 0.40
CA CYS A 39 -3.49 -16.26 1.22
C CYS A 39 -2.17 -15.93 1.89
N TYR A 40 -1.86 -16.58 2.99
CA TYR A 40 -0.51 -16.50 3.56
C TYR A 40 0.53 -16.94 2.52
N ALA A 41 1.63 -16.23 2.43
CA ALA A 41 2.68 -16.55 1.45
C ALA A 41 3.21 -17.98 1.60
N SER A 42 3.24 -18.51 2.83
CA SER A 42 3.63 -19.90 3.14
C SER A 42 2.67 -20.97 2.58
N THR A 43 1.41 -20.60 2.27
CA THR A 43 0.44 -21.52 1.66
C THR A 43 0.93 -22.02 0.29
N PHE A 44 1.65 -21.18 -0.45
CA PHE A 44 2.15 -21.48 -1.78
C PHE A 44 3.68 -21.55 -1.86
N GLY A 45 4.40 -21.53 -0.71
CA GLY A 45 5.85 -21.50 -0.67
C GLY A 45 6.45 -20.13 -1.10
N MET A 46 5.68 -19.06 -1.03
CA MET A 46 6.06 -17.71 -1.46
C MET A 46 6.66 -16.84 -0.33
N GLU A 47 6.99 -17.43 0.82
CA GLU A 47 7.46 -16.69 2.01
C GLU A 47 8.88 -16.17 1.92
N TRP A 48 9.70 -16.70 1.03
CA TRP A 48 11.09 -16.29 0.88
C TRP A 48 11.23 -15.00 0.10
N HIS A 49 12.12 -14.14 0.55
CA HIS A 49 12.31 -12.86 -0.13
C HIS A 49 12.91 -13.03 -1.53
N ARG A 50 12.15 -12.59 -2.57
CA ARG A 50 12.52 -12.63 -3.99
C ARG A 50 12.88 -14.03 -4.52
N CYS A 51 12.25 -15.05 -3.97
CA CYS A 51 12.28 -16.39 -4.52
C CYS A 51 11.00 -16.63 -5.32
N ARG A 52 11.16 -17.06 -6.57
CA ARG A 52 10.02 -17.28 -7.47
C ARG A 52 9.68 -18.76 -7.50
N PHE A 53 8.39 -19.06 -7.37
CA PHE A 53 7.86 -20.41 -7.29
C PHE A 53 6.82 -20.64 -8.38
N ALA A 54 6.69 -21.91 -8.81
CA ALA A 54 5.61 -22.30 -9.69
C ALA A 54 4.29 -22.28 -8.90
N THR A 55 3.30 -21.59 -9.45
CA THR A 55 1.95 -21.47 -8.85
C THR A 55 0.90 -21.73 -9.92
N PRO A 56 0.90 -22.96 -10.54
CA PRO A 56 0.19 -23.20 -11.81
C PRO A 56 -1.33 -23.06 -11.69
N GLU A 57 -1.90 -23.33 -10.51
CA GLU A 57 -3.34 -23.29 -10.27
C GLU A 57 -3.79 -22.03 -9.51
N THR A 58 -2.86 -21.10 -9.24
CA THR A 58 -3.19 -19.89 -8.48
C THR A 58 -3.89 -18.89 -9.38
N VAL A 59 -5.07 -18.45 -8.96
CA VAL A 59 -5.79 -17.32 -9.54
C VAL A 59 -5.55 -16.10 -8.66
N PHE A 60 -5.09 -15.01 -9.26
CA PHE A 60 -4.72 -13.79 -8.54
C PHE A 60 -5.88 -12.80 -8.47
N LEU A 61 -5.90 -11.94 -7.48
CA LEU A 61 -6.95 -10.93 -7.30
C LEU A 61 -7.29 -10.17 -8.59
N PRO A 62 -6.34 -9.68 -9.41
CA PRO A 62 -6.67 -9.02 -10.66
C PRO A 62 -7.40 -9.91 -11.67
N ASP A 63 -7.17 -11.22 -11.66
CA ASP A 63 -7.85 -12.14 -12.59
C ASP A 63 -9.34 -12.23 -12.27
N TYR A 64 -9.72 -12.32 -10.98
CA TYR A 64 -11.11 -12.27 -10.54
C TYR A 64 -11.77 -10.93 -10.90
N MET A 65 -11.07 -9.83 -10.65
CA MET A 65 -11.57 -8.49 -10.96
C MET A 65 -11.78 -8.31 -12.48
N ARG A 66 -10.83 -8.77 -13.30
CA ARG A 66 -10.95 -8.73 -14.78
C ARG A 66 -12.10 -9.62 -15.27
N ALA A 67 -12.25 -10.82 -14.71
CA ALA A 67 -13.37 -11.71 -15.03
C ALA A 67 -14.74 -11.07 -14.71
N ALA A 68 -14.80 -10.22 -13.69
CA ALA A 68 -15.98 -9.43 -13.33
C ALA A 68 -16.14 -8.14 -14.16
N GLY A 69 -15.28 -7.90 -15.15
CA GLY A 69 -15.37 -6.78 -16.08
C GLY A 69 -14.62 -5.52 -15.66
N TYR A 70 -13.85 -5.54 -14.58
CA TYR A 70 -13.02 -4.40 -14.18
C TYR A 70 -11.83 -4.23 -15.10
N TYR A 71 -11.44 -2.97 -15.34
CA TYR A 71 -10.14 -2.63 -15.92
C TYR A 71 -9.10 -2.57 -14.81
N CYS A 72 -8.10 -3.44 -14.86
CA CYS A 72 -7.13 -3.63 -13.79
C CYS A 72 -5.78 -3.00 -14.13
N THR A 73 -5.27 -2.11 -13.26
CA THR A 73 -3.99 -1.43 -13.49
C THR A 73 -3.07 -1.48 -12.28
N ASN A 74 -1.75 -1.56 -12.51
CA ASN A 74 -0.74 -1.50 -11.46
C ASN A 74 0.42 -0.58 -11.84
N LYS A 75 0.61 0.49 -11.07
CA LYS A 75 1.71 1.46 -11.23
C LYS A 75 2.62 1.40 -10.01
N SER A 76 3.76 0.73 -10.08
CA SER A 76 4.25 -0.18 -11.11
C SER A 76 4.87 -1.43 -10.48
N LYS A 77 5.03 -1.40 -9.14
CA LYS A 77 5.70 -2.45 -8.38
C LYS A 77 4.82 -3.70 -8.33
N THR A 78 5.36 -4.83 -8.77
CA THR A 78 4.77 -6.16 -8.61
C THR A 78 5.45 -6.91 -7.45
N ASP A 79 6.65 -7.41 -7.65
CA ASP A 79 7.48 -8.10 -6.62
C ASP A 79 6.75 -9.32 -6.00
N TYR A 80 5.95 -10.03 -6.81
CA TYR A 80 5.27 -11.26 -6.40
C TYR A 80 6.17 -12.46 -6.60
N ASN A 81 6.19 -13.38 -5.64
CA ASN A 81 7.05 -14.57 -5.65
C ASN A 81 6.46 -15.71 -6.50
N THR A 82 6.09 -15.42 -7.74
CA THR A 82 5.56 -16.40 -8.70
C THR A 82 6.38 -16.42 -9.99
N LEU A 83 6.41 -17.57 -10.66
CA LEU A 83 6.95 -17.71 -12.03
C LEU A 83 5.98 -17.21 -13.11
N CYS A 84 4.71 -16.99 -12.77
CA CYS A 84 3.76 -16.37 -13.68
C CYS A 84 4.24 -14.95 -14.07
N ASP A 85 3.90 -14.51 -15.26
CA ASP A 85 4.19 -13.12 -15.66
C ASP A 85 3.40 -12.14 -14.80
N ASN A 86 4.09 -11.51 -13.87
CA ASN A 86 3.51 -10.58 -12.92
C ASN A 86 2.85 -9.36 -13.58
N LYS A 87 3.17 -9.06 -14.85
CA LYS A 87 2.55 -7.97 -15.61
C LYS A 87 1.31 -8.42 -16.36
N ALA A 88 1.29 -9.67 -16.83
CA ALA A 88 0.18 -10.22 -17.59
C ALA A 88 -1.12 -10.36 -16.76
N MET A 89 -1.03 -10.31 -15.42
CA MET A 89 -2.20 -10.28 -14.53
C MET A 89 -3.05 -9.01 -14.70
N TRP A 90 -2.48 -7.94 -15.24
CA TRP A 90 -3.06 -6.61 -15.33
C TRP A 90 -3.38 -6.24 -16.78
N ASP A 91 -4.42 -5.44 -17.00
CA ASP A 91 -4.67 -4.84 -18.32
C ASP A 91 -3.59 -3.80 -18.66
N SER A 92 -3.05 -3.12 -17.64
CA SER A 92 -1.91 -2.21 -17.77
C SER A 92 -1.03 -2.27 -16.52
N CYS A 93 0.26 -2.56 -16.70
CA CYS A 93 1.23 -2.63 -15.61
C CYS A 93 2.54 -1.95 -16.01
N GLY A 94 2.97 -0.96 -15.22
CA GLY A 94 4.20 -0.22 -15.43
C GLY A 94 4.12 1.24 -15.02
N PRO A 95 5.17 2.04 -15.28
CA PRO A 95 5.22 3.45 -14.83
C PRO A 95 4.12 4.33 -15.40
N ALA A 96 3.61 4.00 -16.60
CA ALA A 96 2.53 4.73 -17.26
C ALA A 96 1.13 4.16 -16.98
N ALA A 97 1.03 3.08 -16.17
CA ALA A 97 -0.25 2.46 -15.87
C ALA A 97 -1.20 3.41 -15.13
N THR A 98 -2.43 3.48 -15.59
CA THR A 98 -3.46 4.36 -15.04
C THR A 98 -4.85 3.82 -15.36
N TYR A 99 -5.83 4.09 -14.49
CA TYR A 99 -7.24 3.86 -14.76
C TYR A 99 -7.81 4.80 -15.85
N ASN A 100 -7.08 5.86 -16.23
CA ASN A 100 -7.39 6.77 -17.34
C ASN A 100 -6.88 6.27 -18.68
N ASN A 101 -6.45 5.04 -18.79
CA ASN A 101 -5.96 4.45 -20.03
C ASN A 101 -7.09 4.45 -21.09
N PRO A 102 -6.80 4.88 -22.34
CA PRO A 102 -7.80 4.85 -23.43
C PRO A 102 -8.38 3.46 -23.74
N ALA A 103 -7.68 2.39 -23.37
CA ALA A 103 -8.17 1.01 -23.50
C ALA A 103 -9.32 0.68 -22.54
N ARG A 104 -9.47 1.43 -21.42
CA ARG A 104 -10.63 1.29 -20.53
C ARG A 104 -11.87 1.83 -21.22
N LYS A 105 -12.90 1.00 -21.35
CA LYS A 105 -14.17 1.42 -21.94
C LYS A 105 -14.85 2.49 -21.09
N LYS A 106 -15.67 3.32 -21.74
CA LYS A 106 -16.51 4.27 -21.03
C LYS A 106 -17.37 3.51 -19.99
N ASP A 107 -17.47 4.06 -18.80
CA ASP A 107 -18.22 3.51 -17.66
C ASP A 107 -17.76 2.14 -17.16
N GLN A 108 -16.67 1.59 -17.70
CA GLN A 108 -16.06 0.36 -17.17
C GLN A 108 -15.50 0.62 -15.77
N PRO A 109 -15.85 -0.20 -14.75
CA PRO A 109 -15.26 -0.09 -13.44
C PRO A 109 -13.76 -0.39 -13.51
N PHE A 110 -13.01 0.14 -12.55
CA PHE A 110 -11.57 -0.10 -12.49
C PHE A 110 -11.13 -0.62 -11.12
N PHE A 111 -10.07 -1.41 -11.14
CA PHE A 111 -9.27 -1.80 -9.98
C PHE A 111 -7.86 -1.29 -10.21
N ALA A 112 -7.43 -0.28 -9.46
CA ALA A 112 -6.17 0.39 -9.69
C ALA A 112 -5.28 0.33 -8.45
N VAL A 113 -4.05 -0.13 -8.63
CA VAL A 113 -3.02 -0.19 -7.60
C VAL A 113 -1.90 0.80 -7.94
N PHE A 114 -1.59 1.67 -6.99
CA PHE A 114 -0.50 2.62 -7.09
C PHE A 114 0.52 2.33 -6.02
N ASN A 115 1.80 2.41 -6.37
CA ASN A 115 2.90 2.10 -5.46
C ASN A 115 3.86 3.27 -5.40
N SER A 116 4.16 3.76 -4.19
CA SER A 116 5.19 4.77 -3.95
C SER A 116 6.45 4.11 -3.39
N MET A 117 7.60 4.66 -3.78
CA MET A 117 8.92 4.28 -3.26
C MET A 117 9.48 5.34 -2.30
N ALA A 118 8.71 6.36 -1.96
CA ALA A 118 9.20 7.50 -1.17
C ALA A 118 9.68 7.13 0.24
N THR A 119 9.15 6.06 0.83
CA THR A 119 9.61 5.51 2.12
C THR A 119 10.41 4.20 1.97
N HIS A 120 10.76 3.81 0.74
CA HIS A 120 11.54 2.61 0.51
C HIS A 120 13.00 2.78 0.99
N MET A 121 13.64 1.68 1.39
CA MET A 121 15.04 1.66 1.86
C MET A 121 16.01 2.35 0.89
N GLY A 122 15.73 2.35 -0.41
CA GLY A 122 16.51 3.07 -1.41
C GLY A 122 16.65 4.56 -1.11
N ARG A 123 15.62 5.19 -0.54
CA ARG A 123 15.66 6.61 -0.14
C ARG A 123 16.77 6.87 0.89
N ILE A 124 16.84 6.07 1.96
CA ILE A 124 17.87 6.24 3.00
C ILE A 124 19.26 5.98 2.43
N ARG A 125 19.41 4.92 1.62
CA ARG A 125 20.71 4.59 0.99
C ARG A 125 21.23 5.66 0.06
N SER A 126 20.36 6.39 -0.62
CA SER A 126 20.75 7.46 -1.54
C SER A 126 20.87 8.83 -0.87
N TYR A 127 20.48 8.99 0.38
CA TYR A 127 20.47 10.27 1.09
C TYR A 127 21.83 10.98 1.06
N HIS A 128 22.89 10.24 1.38
CA HIS A 128 24.25 10.81 1.43
C HIS A 128 24.84 11.13 0.05
N THR A 129 24.28 10.57 -1.03
CA THR A 129 24.78 10.76 -2.39
C THR A 129 23.92 11.74 -3.21
N ASP A 130 22.62 11.82 -2.94
CA ASP A 130 21.68 12.49 -3.82
C ASP A 130 20.82 13.55 -3.11
N GLN A 131 20.49 13.39 -1.85
CA GLN A 131 19.66 14.30 -1.03
C GLN A 131 18.37 14.78 -1.73
N ARG A 132 17.88 14.02 -2.73
CA ARG A 132 16.66 14.40 -3.46
C ARG A 132 15.43 14.25 -2.57
N ARG A 133 14.60 15.29 -2.64
CA ARG A 133 13.22 15.26 -2.16
C ARG A 133 12.29 15.26 -3.37
N ASP A 134 11.36 14.31 -3.42
CA ASP A 134 10.44 14.14 -4.55
C ASP A 134 9.47 15.32 -4.69
N PHE A 135 9.19 15.99 -3.59
CA PHE A 135 8.43 17.24 -3.54
C PHE A 135 9.28 18.27 -2.78
N ALA A 136 9.33 19.49 -3.23
CA ALA A 136 10.15 20.57 -2.65
C ALA A 136 9.70 20.96 -1.22
N LEU A 137 9.67 19.98 -0.32
CA LEU A 137 9.31 20.14 1.08
C LEU A 137 10.53 20.56 1.90
N GLU A 138 10.29 21.36 2.93
CA GLU A 138 11.33 21.67 3.92
C GLU A 138 11.75 20.39 4.63
N GLY A 139 13.06 20.19 4.76
CA GLY A 139 13.63 19.07 5.48
C GLY A 139 13.36 19.15 6.99
N LEU A 140 13.36 18.02 7.65
CA LEU A 140 13.31 17.94 9.10
C LEU A 140 14.71 18.24 9.67
N ASP A 141 14.75 18.98 10.78
CA ASP A 141 15.97 19.11 11.56
C ASP A 141 16.24 17.82 12.34
N PRO A 142 17.30 17.06 12.02
CA PRO A 142 17.59 15.80 12.71
C PRO A 142 17.82 15.97 14.21
N ALA A 143 18.33 17.14 14.64
CA ALA A 143 18.61 17.41 16.04
C ALA A 143 17.35 17.49 16.90
N ARG A 144 16.20 17.79 16.29
CA ARG A 144 14.91 17.94 16.97
C ARG A 144 14.09 16.68 17.03
N LEU A 145 14.57 15.58 16.46
CA LEU A 145 13.84 14.31 16.46
C LEU A 145 13.97 13.61 17.80
N GLU A 146 12.85 13.04 18.25
CA GLU A 146 12.81 12.07 19.33
C GLU A 146 13.04 10.68 18.73
N LEU A 147 14.17 10.07 19.07
CA LEU A 147 14.53 8.74 18.58
C LEU A 147 13.94 7.65 19.49
N PRO A 148 13.58 6.49 18.93
CA PRO A 148 13.24 5.32 19.74
C PRO A 148 14.39 4.90 20.64
N PRO A 149 14.10 4.45 21.89
CA PRO A 149 15.15 4.16 22.87
C PRO A 149 16.06 2.97 22.52
N HIS A 150 15.72 2.23 21.49
CA HIS A 150 16.49 1.05 21.06
C HIS A 150 17.52 1.36 19.95
N VAL A 151 17.63 2.61 19.53
CA VAL A 151 18.63 3.04 18.53
C VAL A 151 19.65 3.97 19.17
N PRO A 152 20.93 3.95 18.74
CA PRO A 152 21.91 4.90 19.25
C PRO A 152 21.59 6.32 18.79
N ASP A 153 21.79 7.27 19.71
CA ASP A 153 21.60 8.70 19.43
C ASP A 153 22.91 9.29 18.85
N ILE A 154 23.07 9.10 17.55
CA ILE A 154 24.20 9.63 16.77
C ILE A 154 23.70 10.37 15.53
N PRO A 155 24.50 11.30 14.97
CA PRO A 155 24.07 12.14 13.84
C PRO A 155 23.59 11.35 12.62
N GLU A 156 24.21 10.23 12.29
CA GLU A 156 23.86 9.37 11.15
C GLU A 156 22.46 8.78 11.31
N ILE A 157 22.17 8.24 12.49
CA ILE A 157 20.84 7.67 12.80
C ILE A 157 19.78 8.76 12.79
N ARG A 158 20.06 9.92 13.36
CA ARG A 158 19.13 11.06 13.32
C ARG A 158 18.82 11.48 11.89
N SER A 159 19.84 11.54 11.02
CA SER A 159 19.67 11.86 9.60
C SER A 159 18.82 10.82 8.88
N ASP A 160 19.06 9.52 9.11
CA ASP A 160 18.29 8.44 8.50
C ASP A 160 16.81 8.51 8.91
N PHE A 161 16.54 8.77 10.20
CA PHE A 161 15.17 8.94 10.70
C PHE A 161 14.49 10.17 10.11
N ALA A 162 15.18 11.33 10.05
CA ALA A 162 14.64 12.55 9.45
C ALA A 162 14.23 12.29 8.01
N PHE A 163 15.14 11.74 7.22
CA PHE A 163 14.91 11.51 5.81
C PHE A 163 13.83 10.47 5.51
N HIS A 164 13.72 9.44 6.35
CA HIS A 164 12.62 8.48 6.27
C HIS A 164 11.27 9.13 6.60
N MET A 165 11.22 9.97 7.63
CA MET A 165 9.99 10.68 8.02
C MET A 165 9.55 11.69 6.95
N GLU A 166 10.49 12.40 6.31
CA GLU A 166 10.21 13.26 5.16
C GLU A 166 9.53 12.49 4.03
N GLY A 167 9.90 11.22 3.81
CA GLY A 167 9.23 10.35 2.85
C GLY A 167 7.73 10.19 3.11
N SER A 168 7.28 10.32 4.36
CA SER A 168 5.85 10.28 4.68
C SER A 168 5.11 11.54 4.19
N GLN A 169 5.78 12.70 4.15
CA GLN A 169 5.23 13.93 3.56
C GLN A 169 5.14 13.80 2.03
N ASP A 170 6.16 13.20 1.40
CA ASP A 170 6.12 12.92 -0.04
C ASP A 170 4.97 11.98 -0.40
N ILE A 171 4.72 10.95 0.42
CA ILE A 171 3.56 10.07 0.24
C ILE A 171 2.25 10.82 0.42
N ASP A 172 2.14 11.71 1.40
CA ASP A 172 0.94 12.50 1.64
C ASP A 172 0.58 13.35 0.41
N ALA A 173 1.55 14.07 -0.13
CA ALA A 173 1.40 14.87 -1.35
C ALA A 173 1.05 13.99 -2.56
N TRP A 174 1.72 12.83 -2.70
CA TRP A 174 1.47 11.86 -3.76
C TRP A 174 0.04 11.29 -3.70
N VAL A 175 -0.47 10.93 -2.51
CA VAL A 175 -1.86 10.52 -2.32
C VAL A 175 -2.82 11.63 -2.72
N GLY A 176 -2.52 12.89 -2.35
CA GLY A 176 -3.30 14.06 -2.72
C GLY A 176 -3.51 14.18 -4.23
N MET A 177 -2.46 13.93 -5.02
CA MET A 177 -2.55 13.98 -6.48
C MET A 177 -3.61 13.01 -7.04
N PHE A 178 -3.70 11.78 -6.50
CA PHE A 178 -4.69 10.80 -6.95
C PHE A 178 -6.10 11.14 -6.48
N LEU A 179 -6.27 11.60 -5.25
CA LEU A 179 -7.57 12.03 -4.74
C LEU A 179 -8.11 13.22 -5.52
N ASP A 180 -7.25 14.17 -5.87
CA ASP A 180 -7.62 15.33 -6.70
C ASP A 180 -7.93 14.91 -8.14
N ASP A 181 -7.22 13.92 -8.69
CA ASP A 181 -7.54 13.38 -10.01
C ASP A 181 -8.92 12.70 -10.03
N LEU A 182 -9.23 11.89 -9.02
CA LEU A 182 -10.58 11.31 -8.88
C LEU A 182 -11.66 12.39 -8.82
N ARG A 183 -11.48 13.46 -8.02
CA ARG A 183 -12.42 14.58 -7.91
C ARG A 183 -12.61 15.30 -9.23
N ARG A 184 -11.52 15.65 -9.93
CA ARG A 184 -11.58 16.31 -11.25
C ARG A 184 -12.37 15.51 -12.26
N GLN A 185 -12.32 14.19 -12.18
CA GLN A 185 -13.04 13.28 -13.07
C GLN A 185 -14.42 12.87 -12.55
N ARG A 186 -14.83 13.35 -11.37
CA ARG A 186 -16.08 12.97 -10.69
C ARG A 186 -16.20 11.47 -10.44
N LEU A 187 -15.06 10.83 -10.14
CA LEU A 187 -14.98 9.41 -9.82
C LEU A 187 -14.94 9.17 -8.30
N ASP A 188 -14.63 10.19 -7.52
CA ASP A 188 -14.45 10.12 -6.06
C ASP A 188 -15.73 9.67 -5.33
N GLU A 189 -16.91 10.05 -5.82
CA GLU A 189 -18.20 9.60 -5.26
C GLU A 189 -18.49 8.12 -5.48
N ASN A 190 -17.75 7.46 -6.36
CA ASN A 190 -17.95 6.05 -6.74
C ASN A 190 -16.69 5.19 -6.61
N THR A 191 -15.66 5.67 -5.90
CA THR A 191 -14.40 4.95 -5.73
C THR A 191 -14.12 4.71 -4.26
N ILE A 192 -14.00 3.43 -3.86
CA ILE A 192 -13.51 3.01 -2.56
C ILE A 192 -11.98 3.10 -2.59
N VAL A 193 -11.37 3.70 -1.56
CA VAL A 193 -9.93 3.90 -1.50
C VAL A 193 -9.34 3.13 -0.33
N PHE A 194 -8.32 2.32 -0.60
CA PHE A 194 -7.48 1.67 0.39
C PHE A 194 -6.12 2.34 0.41
N PHE A 195 -5.67 2.74 1.59
CA PHE A 195 -4.32 3.25 1.82
C PHE A 195 -3.62 2.38 2.87
N PHE A 196 -2.47 1.82 2.51
CA PHE A 196 -1.67 0.98 3.42
C PHE A 196 -0.22 0.88 2.97
N SER A 197 0.66 0.41 3.87
CA SER A 197 2.03 0.01 3.54
C SER A 197 2.13 -1.50 3.39
N ASP A 198 2.99 -2.00 2.50
CA ASP A 198 3.18 -3.45 2.30
C ASP A 198 3.92 -4.13 3.47
N HIS A 199 4.68 -3.39 4.27
CA HIS A 199 5.31 -3.81 5.53
C HIS A 199 5.77 -2.58 6.31
N GLY A 200 6.36 -2.78 7.48
CA GLY A 200 6.90 -1.71 8.30
C GLY A 200 8.11 -1.00 7.69
N GLY A 201 8.52 0.10 8.30
CA GLY A 201 9.58 0.98 7.81
C GLY A 201 10.95 0.31 7.70
N CYS A 202 11.85 0.92 6.95
CA CYS A 202 13.20 0.40 6.70
C CYS A 202 14.25 0.78 7.75
N LEU A 203 13.82 1.33 8.88
CA LEU A 203 14.66 1.68 10.03
C LEU A 203 14.93 0.46 10.93
N PRO A 204 15.86 0.55 11.90
CA PRO A 204 16.19 -0.56 12.80
C PRO A 204 14.95 -1.22 13.43
N ARG A 205 14.94 -2.54 13.49
CA ARG A 205 13.81 -3.41 13.90
C ARG A 205 12.57 -3.34 13.01
N GLY A 206 12.62 -2.64 11.88
CA GLY A 206 11.54 -2.58 10.90
C GLY A 206 11.67 -3.69 9.84
N LYS A 207 11.85 -3.28 8.58
CA LYS A 207 11.95 -4.19 7.42
C LYS A 207 12.94 -5.34 7.65
N GLY A 208 12.47 -6.57 7.49
CA GLY A 208 13.26 -7.80 7.67
C GLY A 208 13.18 -8.38 9.07
N PHE A 209 12.53 -7.71 10.03
CA PHE A 209 12.44 -8.15 11.42
C PHE A 209 10.98 -8.24 11.89
N VAL A 210 10.66 -9.31 12.65
CA VAL A 210 9.30 -9.58 13.16
C VAL A 210 9.08 -8.85 14.50
N TYR A 211 9.27 -7.52 14.46
CA TYR A 211 8.84 -6.62 15.54
C TYR A 211 7.58 -5.88 15.09
N GLU A 212 6.90 -5.22 16.02
CA GLU A 212 5.77 -4.32 15.70
C GLU A 212 6.13 -3.31 14.61
N THR A 213 7.31 -2.70 14.69
CA THR A 213 7.82 -1.77 13.67
C THR A 213 8.06 -2.39 12.30
N GLY A 214 8.09 -3.73 12.20
CA GLY A 214 8.24 -4.48 10.95
C GLY A 214 6.93 -4.99 10.38
N THR A 215 5.94 -5.28 11.23
CA THR A 215 4.68 -5.91 10.83
C THR A 215 3.47 -4.97 10.90
N HIS A 216 3.41 -4.09 11.89
CA HIS A 216 2.32 -3.14 12.06
C HIS A 216 2.39 -2.06 11.00
N VAL A 217 1.30 -1.89 10.25
CA VAL A 217 1.23 -0.99 9.10
C VAL A 217 0.04 -0.03 9.22
N PRO A 218 0.14 1.19 8.67
CA PRO A 218 -1.04 2.02 8.49
C PRO A 218 -2.02 1.33 7.55
N PHE A 219 -3.31 1.37 7.89
CA PHE A 219 -4.36 0.83 7.05
C PHE A 219 -5.63 1.67 7.18
N ILE A 220 -6.05 2.28 6.08
CA ILE A 220 -7.22 3.13 6.01
C ILE A 220 -8.10 2.66 4.85
N VAL A 221 -9.40 2.55 5.09
CA VAL A 221 -10.40 2.29 4.06
C VAL A 221 -11.38 3.46 4.03
N TYR A 222 -11.45 4.14 2.91
CA TYR A 222 -12.44 5.18 2.67
C TYR A 222 -13.54 4.64 1.75
N LEU A 223 -14.77 4.72 2.23
CA LEU A 223 -15.97 4.44 1.45
C LEU A 223 -16.71 5.77 1.23
N PRO A 224 -16.89 6.20 -0.03
CA PRO A 224 -17.69 7.39 -0.31
C PRO A 224 -19.15 7.21 0.13
N PRO A 225 -19.93 8.29 0.30
CA PRO A 225 -21.29 8.21 0.84
C PRO A 225 -22.17 7.14 0.18
N LYS A 226 -22.05 6.98 -1.13
CA LYS A 226 -22.77 5.96 -1.91
C LYS A 226 -22.54 4.53 -1.39
N TRP A 227 -21.33 4.21 -0.97
CA TRP A 227 -20.89 2.86 -0.55
C TRP A 227 -20.73 2.71 0.96
N ARG A 228 -21.02 3.76 1.74
CA ARG A 228 -20.82 3.75 3.20
C ARG A 228 -21.63 2.66 3.91
N HIS A 229 -22.76 2.25 3.38
CA HIS A 229 -23.57 1.17 3.92
C HIS A 229 -22.80 -0.17 3.97
N LEU A 230 -21.81 -0.38 3.08
CA LEU A 230 -20.95 -1.57 3.08
C LEU A 230 -19.98 -1.62 4.27
N ALA A 231 -19.77 -0.50 4.95
CA ALA A 231 -18.96 -0.44 6.18
C ALA A 231 -19.64 -1.08 7.40
N ASN A 232 -20.91 -1.50 7.29
CA ASN A 232 -21.67 -2.11 8.36
C ASN A 232 -21.62 -1.32 9.68
N GLY A 233 -21.79 -0.01 9.58
CA GLY A 233 -21.76 0.91 10.74
C GLY A 233 -20.35 1.28 11.23
N GLN A 234 -19.29 0.76 10.64
CA GLN A 234 -17.92 1.12 11.02
C GLN A 234 -17.54 2.50 10.49
N SER A 235 -16.90 3.31 11.32
CA SER A 235 -16.33 4.61 10.96
C SER A 235 -15.25 5.00 11.97
N GLY A 236 -14.34 5.87 11.57
CA GLY A 236 -13.27 6.34 12.44
C GLY A 236 -12.26 5.25 12.81
N ARG A 237 -11.73 5.31 14.04
CA ARG A 237 -10.71 4.34 14.50
C ARG A 237 -11.36 3.05 15.01
N THR A 238 -10.74 1.92 14.65
CA THR A 238 -11.15 0.60 15.14
C THR A 238 -9.93 -0.22 15.57
N ASP A 239 -10.07 -0.97 16.67
CA ASP A 239 -9.05 -1.89 17.18
C ASP A 239 -9.22 -3.33 16.67
N ARG A 240 -10.02 -3.52 15.63
CA ARG A 240 -10.12 -4.82 14.97
C ARG A 240 -8.76 -5.22 14.41
N LEU A 241 -8.36 -6.44 14.74
CA LEU A 241 -7.17 -7.04 14.16
C LEU A 241 -7.47 -7.46 12.72
N ILE A 242 -6.65 -7.00 11.80
CA ILE A 242 -6.69 -7.39 10.39
C ILE A 242 -5.29 -7.72 9.88
N GLY A 243 -5.22 -8.55 8.87
CA GLY A 243 -4.00 -8.88 8.15
C GLY A 243 -4.21 -8.87 6.64
N PHE A 244 -3.16 -8.99 5.88
CA PHE A 244 -3.25 -8.95 4.42
C PHE A 244 -4.02 -10.12 3.76
N PRO A 245 -4.15 -11.31 4.38
CA PRO A 245 -5.07 -12.32 3.85
C PRO A 245 -6.51 -11.83 3.77
N ASP A 246 -6.91 -10.87 4.62
CA ASP A 246 -8.25 -10.29 4.62
C ASP A 246 -8.50 -9.33 3.45
N LEU A 247 -7.43 -8.82 2.81
CA LEU A 247 -7.56 -7.75 1.82
C LEU A 247 -8.24 -8.21 0.52
N ALA A 248 -7.74 -9.28 -0.10
CA ALA A 248 -8.30 -9.76 -1.37
C ALA A 248 -9.77 -10.20 -1.23
N PRO A 249 -10.16 -11.03 -0.25
CA PRO A 249 -11.58 -11.37 -0.06
C PRO A 249 -12.45 -10.16 0.24
N THR A 250 -11.94 -9.16 0.97
CA THR A 250 -12.66 -7.90 1.21
C THR A 250 -12.89 -7.13 -0.10
N VAL A 251 -11.86 -6.99 -0.94
CA VAL A 251 -11.98 -6.31 -2.23
C VAL A 251 -12.98 -7.03 -3.14
N LEU A 252 -12.92 -8.36 -3.21
CA LEU A 252 -13.87 -9.16 -3.98
C LEU A 252 -15.30 -8.96 -3.47
N SER A 253 -15.53 -9.07 -2.16
CA SER A 253 -16.85 -8.87 -1.56
C SER A 253 -17.40 -7.47 -1.84
N LEU A 254 -16.57 -6.43 -1.74
CA LEU A 254 -16.97 -5.05 -2.06
C LEU A 254 -17.30 -4.86 -3.54
N ALA A 255 -16.68 -5.66 -4.42
CA ALA A 255 -16.98 -5.68 -5.86
C ALA A 255 -18.19 -6.57 -6.21
N GLY A 256 -18.83 -7.20 -5.22
CA GLY A 256 -19.93 -8.14 -5.45
C GLY A 256 -19.49 -9.48 -6.02
N ILE A 257 -18.21 -9.82 -5.88
CA ILE A 257 -17.62 -11.09 -6.32
C ILE A 257 -17.51 -11.99 -5.09
N GLU A 258 -18.04 -13.20 -5.16
CA GLU A 258 -17.90 -14.15 -4.07
C GLU A 258 -16.45 -14.64 -3.99
N PRO A 259 -15.77 -14.47 -2.83
CA PRO A 259 -14.43 -14.99 -2.65
C PRO A 259 -14.42 -16.51 -2.78
N PRO A 260 -13.40 -17.12 -3.40
CA PRO A 260 -13.31 -18.57 -3.49
C PRO A 260 -13.22 -19.20 -2.09
N ALA A 261 -13.85 -20.38 -1.94
CA ALA A 261 -13.64 -21.21 -0.76
C ALA A 261 -12.24 -21.86 -0.85
N TYR A 262 -11.45 -21.76 0.20
CA TYR A 262 -10.12 -22.37 0.34
C TYR A 262 -10.19 -23.58 1.25
#